data_e7a0842d8480039c22ca2cae4ccb4bdd
#
_entry.id   e7a0842d8480039c22ca2cae4ccb4bdd
#
_cell.length_a   1.000
_cell.length_b   1.000
_cell.length_c   1.000
_cell.angle_alpha   90.00
_cell.angle_beta   90.00
_cell.angle_gamma   90.00
#
_symmetry.space_group_name_H-M   'P 1'
#
loop_
_entity.id
_entity.type
_entity.pdbx_description
1 polymer ?
#
loop_
_entity_poly.entity_id
_entity_poly.type
_entity_poly.pdbx_seq_one_letter_code
_entity_poly.pdbx_strand_id
1 'polypeptide(L)'
;MPTTTGKKIAIVTGSALGLGYELASQLITKGWLVAGIDFNAERQAELSTQWPAESYRAFVGDITDEAFVKESVASIAALGHIDLLINNAGQPSFKVPTAYEAADVDTCLKGLKGMILWT
;
A
#
# COMPACT_ATOMS: atom_id res chain seq x y z
N MET A 1 -12.10 0.59 24.88
CA MET A 1 -12.00 -0.67 24.12
C MET A 1 -11.72 -0.34 22.66
N PRO A 2 -10.60 -0.78 22.12
CA PRO A 2 -10.38 -0.54 20.69
C PRO A 2 -11.42 -1.31 19.87
N THR A 3 -11.98 -0.62 18.90
CA THR A 3 -12.97 -1.22 18.01
C THR A 3 -12.23 -1.96 16.91
N THR A 4 -12.22 -3.28 16.98
CA THR A 4 -11.67 -4.09 15.89
C THR A 4 -12.77 -4.41 14.89
N THR A 5 -12.39 -4.57 13.64
CA THR A 5 -13.36 -4.78 12.56
C THR A 5 -13.94 -6.19 12.54
N GLY A 6 -13.28 -7.17 13.16
CA GLY A 6 -13.60 -8.58 13.00
C GLY A 6 -13.27 -9.15 11.64
N LYS A 7 -12.84 -8.31 10.69
CA LYS A 7 -12.41 -8.73 9.36
C LYS A 7 -10.91 -9.02 9.36
N LYS A 8 -10.48 -9.82 8.40
CA LYS A 8 -9.06 -9.96 8.10
C LYS A 8 -8.57 -8.65 7.50
N ILE A 9 -7.37 -8.24 7.86
CA ILE A 9 -6.77 -6.99 7.40
C ILE A 9 -5.55 -7.29 6.55
N ALA A 10 -5.52 -6.69 5.36
CA ALA A 10 -4.38 -6.75 4.47
C ALA A 10 -3.82 -5.35 4.25
N ILE A 11 -2.49 -5.24 4.28
CA ILE A 11 -1.80 -4.02 3.87
C ILE A 11 -1.31 -4.26 2.44
N VAL A 12 -1.67 -3.34 1.53
CA VAL A 12 -1.21 -3.39 0.14
C VAL A 12 -0.48 -2.09 -0.16
N THR A 13 0.81 -2.16 -0.40
CA THR A 13 1.56 -0.99 -0.86
C THR A 13 1.42 -0.86 -2.37
N GLY A 14 1.33 0.37 -2.88
CA GLY A 14 1.06 0.62 -4.29
C GLY A 14 -0.35 0.25 -4.71
N SER A 15 -1.33 0.48 -3.84
CA SER A 15 -2.72 0.05 -4.03
C SER A 15 -3.53 0.90 -5.01
N ALA A 16 -3.04 2.07 -5.39
CA ALA A 16 -3.85 3.03 -6.14
C ALA A 16 -4.05 2.64 -7.60
N LEU A 17 -3.10 1.97 -8.21
CA LEU A 17 -3.12 1.65 -9.64
C LEU A 17 -2.56 0.24 -9.89
N GLY A 18 -2.86 -0.29 -11.08
CA GLY A 18 -2.26 -1.52 -11.60
C GLY A 18 -2.54 -2.75 -10.76
N LEU A 19 -1.50 -3.57 -10.56
CA LEU A 19 -1.62 -4.84 -9.84
C LEU A 19 -2.07 -4.64 -8.40
N GLY A 20 -1.54 -3.63 -7.71
CA GLY A 20 -1.91 -3.33 -6.33
C GLY A 20 -3.40 -3.01 -6.19
N TYR A 21 -3.94 -2.22 -7.11
CA TYR A 21 -5.37 -1.91 -7.16
C TYR A 21 -6.21 -3.18 -7.37
N GLU A 22 -5.80 -4.02 -8.29
CA GLU A 22 -6.52 -5.27 -8.60
C GLU A 22 -6.51 -6.23 -7.40
N LEU A 23 -5.35 -6.34 -6.72
CA LEU A 23 -5.25 -7.17 -5.51
C LEU A 23 -6.14 -6.63 -4.40
N ALA A 24 -6.14 -5.31 -4.19
CA ALA A 24 -7.01 -4.67 -3.20
C ALA A 24 -8.49 -4.93 -3.53
N SER A 25 -8.88 -4.78 -4.78
CA SER A 25 -10.25 -5.03 -5.24
C SER A 25 -10.70 -6.46 -4.95
N GLN A 26 -9.86 -7.44 -5.26
CA GLN A 26 -10.19 -8.84 -5.02
C GLN A 26 -10.29 -9.17 -3.53
N LEU A 27 -9.40 -8.62 -2.71
CA LEU A 27 -9.45 -8.82 -1.26
C LEU A 27 -10.73 -8.22 -0.67
N ILE A 28 -11.11 -7.02 -1.10
CA ILE A 28 -12.34 -6.36 -0.66
C ILE A 28 -13.56 -7.20 -1.04
N THR A 29 -13.58 -7.75 -2.24
CA THR A 29 -14.66 -8.63 -2.69
C THR A 29 -14.79 -9.87 -1.80
N LYS A 30 -13.67 -10.34 -1.24
CA LYS A 30 -13.66 -11.49 -0.32
C LYS A 30 -13.94 -11.12 1.14
N GLY A 31 -14.27 -9.88 1.40
CA GLY A 31 -14.65 -9.42 2.74
C GLY A 31 -13.51 -8.93 3.62
N TRP A 32 -12.32 -8.70 3.04
CA TRP A 32 -11.20 -8.16 3.80
C TRP A 32 -11.31 -6.65 3.95
N LEU A 33 -10.71 -6.13 5.00
CA LEU A 33 -10.38 -4.70 5.09
C LEU A 33 -8.98 -4.50 4.51
N VAL A 34 -8.86 -3.65 3.51
CA VAL A 34 -7.58 -3.34 2.89
C VAL A 34 -7.10 -1.96 3.36
N ALA A 35 -5.91 -1.93 3.93
CA ALA A 35 -5.18 -0.70 4.18
C ALA A 35 -4.27 -0.46 2.97
N GLY A 36 -4.65 0.48 2.13
CA GLY A 36 -3.95 0.78 0.89
C GLY A 36 -2.96 1.92 1.08
N ILE A 37 -1.70 1.68 0.73
CA ILE A 37 -0.62 2.64 0.88
C ILE A 37 -0.20 3.11 -0.51
N ASP A 38 -0.27 4.40 -0.75
CA ASP A 38 0.16 4.98 -2.02
C ASP A 38 0.48 6.46 -1.85
N PHE A 39 1.44 6.96 -2.60
CA PHE A 39 1.76 8.39 -2.58
C PHE A 39 0.82 9.23 -3.44
N ASN A 40 0.02 8.61 -4.29
CA ASN A 40 -0.92 9.29 -5.18
C ASN A 40 -2.17 9.71 -4.42
N ALA A 41 -2.16 10.92 -3.86
CA ALA A 41 -3.25 11.44 -3.05
C ALA A 41 -4.57 11.54 -3.80
N GLU A 42 -4.53 11.96 -5.06
CA GLU A 42 -5.73 12.11 -5.89
C GLU A 42 -6.42 10.76 -6.11
N ARG A 43 -5.65 9.75 -6.49
CA ARG A 43 -6.18 8.42 -6.72
C ARG A 43 -6.69 7.77 -5.43
N GLN A 44 -5.99 7.99 -4.32
CA GLN A 44 -6.44 7.51 -3.01
C GLN A 44 -7.77 8.13 -2.60
N ALA A 45 -7.99 9.40 -2.91
CA ALA A 45 -9.27 10.07 -2.65
C ALA A 45 -10.40 9.43 -3.48
N GLU A 46 -10.14 9.09 -4.73
CA GLU A 46 -11.10 8.38 -5.57
C GLU A 46 -11.47 7.01 -5.00
N LEU A 47 -10.47 6.26 -4.54
CA LEU A 47 -10.69 4.95 -3.94
C LEU A 47 -11.50 5.03 -2.64
N SER A 48 -11.28 6.09 -1.87
CA SER A 48 -12.04 6.31 -0.63
C SER A 48 -13.50 6.63 -0.87
N THR A 49 -13.87 7.07 -2.09
CA THR A 49 -15.28 7.21 -2.48
C THR A 49 -15.82 5.93 -3.13
N GLN A 50 -14.96 5.17 -3.80
CA GLN A 50 -15.35 3.92 -4.45
C GLN A 50 -15.70 2.83 -3.43
N TRP A 51 -14.92 2.73 -2.35
CA TRP A 51 -15.09 1.72 -1.31
C TRP A 51 -15.36 2.36 0.05
N PRO A 52 -16.27 1.77 0.86
CA PRO A 52 -16.54 2.31 2.20
C PRO A 52 -15.35 2.09 3.15
N ALA A 53 -15.35 2.84 4.25
CA ALA A 53 -14.27 2.78 5.24
C ALA A 53 -14.12 1.39 5.88
N GLU A 54 -15.17 0.60 5.91
CA GLU A 54 -15.11 -0.79 6.41
C GLU A 54 -14.35 -1.72 5.48
N SER A 55 -14.15 -1.31 4.23
CA SER A 55 -13.48 -2.13 3.22
C SER A 55 -12.11 -1.60 2.83
N TYR A 56 -11.92 -0.29 2.84
CA TYR A 56 -10.67 0.32 2.39
C TYR A 56 -10.31 1.54 3.22
N ARG A 57 -9.07 1.58 3.69
CA ARG A 57 -8.49 2.73 4.37
C ARG A 57 -7.28 3.19 3.58
N ALA A 58 -7.31 4.44 3.12
CA ALA A 58 -6.24 5.03 2.34
C ALA A 58 -5.20 5.70 3.25
N PHE A 59 -3.93 5.39 3.01
CA PHE A 59 -2.80 6.02 3.66
C PHE A 59 -1.92 6.64 2.57
N VAL A 60 -1.82 7.96 2.58
CA VAL A 60 -1.10 8.71 1.54
C VAL A 60 0.28 9.08 2.04
N GLY A 61 1.30 8.59 1.37
CA GLY A 61 2.67 8.91 1.73
C GLY A 61 3.69 8.07 0.98
N ASP A 62 4.96 8.34 1.28
CA ASP A 62 6.10 7.66 0.69
C ASP A 62 6.44 6.42 1.53
N ILE A 63 6.46 5.27 0.91
CA ILE A 63 6.81 3.99 1.57
C ILE A 63 8.23 3.97 2.15
N THR A 64 9.08 4.90 1.76
CA THR A 64 10.46 5.00 2.25
C THR A 64 10.61 5.96 3.43
N ASP A 65 9.55 6.66 3.82
CA ASP A 65 9.55 7.57 4.97
C ASP A 65 9.24 6.77 6.24
N GLU A 66 10.25 6.60 7.10
CA GLU A 66 10.12 5.81 8.32
C GLU A 66 9.02 6.30 9.26
N ALA A 67 8.88 7.62 9.41
CA ALA A 67 7.84 8.19 10.28
C ALA A 67 6.45 7.84 9.74
N PHE A 68 6.26 7.97 8.43
CA PHE A 68 5.00 7.61 7.78
C PHE A 68 4.68 6.12 7.96
N VAL A 69 5.69 5.25 7.79
CA VAL A 69 5.52 3.80 7.95
C VAL A 69 5.08 3.47 9.38
N LYS A 70 5.76 4.02 10.37
CA LYS A 70 5.44 3.77 11.79
C LYS A 70 4.05 4.25 12.16
N GLU A 71 3.68 5.46 11.74
CA GLU A 71 2.36 6.02 12.01
C GLU A 71 1.26 5.21 11.33
N SER A 72 1.47 4.81 10.08
CA SER A 72 0.50 4.03 9.33
C SER A 72 0.30 2.65 9.96
N VAL A 73 1.37 1.95 10.30
CA VAL A 73 1.29 0.63 10.93
C VAL A 73 0.57 0.72 12.28
N ALA A 74 0.86 1.74 13.08
CA ALA A 74 0.18 1.93 14.36
C ALA A 74 -1.32 2.15 14.16
N SER A 75 -1.72 2.95 13.18
CA SER A 75 -3.13 3.20 12.87
C SER A 75 -3.83 1.94 12.39
N ILE A 76 -3.17 1.15 11.56
CA ILE A 76 -3.74 -0.10 11.04
C ILE A 76 -3.86 -1.15 12.15
N ALA A 77 -2.83 -1.27 12.99
CA ALA A 77 -2.84 -2.21 14.12
C ALA A 77 -3.97 -1.91 15.11
N ALA A 78 -4.37 -0.65 15.23
CA ALA A 78 -5.49 -0.27 16.08
C ALA A 78 -6.84 -0.74 15.53
N LEU A 79 -6.92 -1.09 14.24
CA LEU A 79 -8.14 -1.60 13.61
C LEU A 79 -8.35 -3.10 13.84
N GLY A 80 -7.28 -3.83 14.13
CA GLY A 80 -7.33 -5.26 14.36
C GLY A 80 -6.02 -5.94 14.00
N HIS A 81 -6.08 -7.27 13.90
CA HIS A 81 -4.91 -8.08 13.57
C HIS A 81 -4.59 -7.97 12.08
N ILE A 82 -3.32 -7.70 11.77
CA ILE A 82 -2.87 -7.64 10.38
C ILE A 82 -2.53 -9.07 9.92
N ASP A 83 -3.26 -9.56 8.92
CA ASP A 83 -3.16 -10.95 8.46
C ASP A 83 -2.29 -11.10 7.22
N LEU A 84 -2.12 -10.03 6.44
CA LEU A 84 -1.41 -10.11 5.16
C LEU A 84 -0.72 -8.78 4.86
N LEU A 85 0.51 -8.85 4.38
CA LEU A 85 1.25 -7.71 3.85
C LEU A 85 1.65 -8.02 2.42
N ILE A 86 1.22 -7.18 1.48
CA ILE A 86 1.62 -7.27 0.08
C ILE A 86 2.52 -6.08 -0.26
N ASN A 87 3.80 -6.33 -0.40
CA ASN A 87 4.77 -5.33 -0.81
C ASN A 87 4.77 -5.25 -2.34
N ASN A 88 3.86 -4.45 -2.90
CA ASN A 88 3.72 -4.26 -4.33
C ASN A 88 4.26 -2.91 -4.81
N ALA A 89 4.39 -1.93 -3.91
CA ALA A 89 4.85 -0.61 -4.29
C ALA A 89 6.25 -0.66 -4.87
N GLY A 90 6.42 0.03 -5.97
CA GLY A 90 7.67 0.16 -6.70
C GLY A 90 7.36 0.86 -8.00
N GLN A 91 8.36 1.44 -8.62
CA GLN A 91 8.22 2.02 -9.94
C GLN A 91 9.00 1.16 -10.91
N PRO A 92 8.34 0.18 -11.54
CA PRO A 92 9.03 -0.64 -12.53
C PRO A 92 9.48 0.25 -13.68
N SER A 93 10.74 0.10 -14.06
CA SER A 93 11.28 0.77 -15.23
C SER A 93 11.29 -0.25 -16.36
N PHE A 94 10.44 -0.03 -17.36
CA PHE A 94 10.34 -0.93 -18.51
C PHE A 94 11.17 -0.37 -19.65
N LYS A 95 12.50 -0.49 -19.56
CA LYS A 95 13.44 -0.07 -20.57
C LYS A 95 14.26 -1.24 -21.06
N VAL A 96 14.75 -1.17 -22.30
CA VAL A 96 15.75 -2.15 -22.75
C VAL A 96 17.01 -2.03 -21.88
N PRO A 97 17.74 -3.13 -21.63
CA PRO A 97 18.86 -3.11 -20.67
C PRO A 97 19.90 -2.01 -20.92
N THR A 98 20.16 -1.68 -22.17
CA THR A 98 21.14 -0.65 -22.54
C THR A 98 20.65 0.80 -22.30
N ALA A 99 19.36 0.99 -22.02
CA ALA A 99 18.77 2.30 -21.78
C ALA A 99 18.63 2.65 -20.30
N TYR A 100 19.03 1.78 -19.38
CA TYR A 100 18.95 2.07 -17.94
C TYR A 100 20.03 3.05 -17.52
N GLU A 101 19.64 3.99 -16.68
CA GLU A 101 20.50 5.03 -16.13
C GLU A 101 20.58 4.92 -14.60
N ALA A 102 21.47 5.70 -13.98
CA ALA A 102 21.59 5.73 -12.52
C ALA A 102 20.27 6.04 -11.83
N ALA A 103 19.45 6.94 -12.40
CA ALA A 103 18.14 7.28 -11.85
C ALA A 103 17.19 6.09 -11.81
N ASP A 104 17.27 5.20 -12.78
CA ASP A 104 16.44 3.98 -12.81
C ASP A 104 16.85 3.00 -11.69
N VAL A 105 18.15 2.89 -11.43
CA VAL A 105 18.69 2.09 -10.32
C VAL A 105 18.22 2.66 -9.00
N ASP A 106 18.30 3.99 -8.83
CA ASP A 106 17.86 4.68 -7.61
C ASP A 106 16.36 4.42 -7.36
N THR A 107 15.55 4.45 -8.40
CA THR A 107 14.11 4.17 -8.30
C THR A 107 13.87 2.74 -7.81
N CYS A 108 14.59 1.76 -8.35
CA CYS A 108 14.50 0.38 -7.90
C CYS A 108 14.94 0.20 -6.44
N LEU A 109 16.00 0.89 -6.04
CA LEU A 109 16.50 0.84 -4.66
C LEU A 109 15.50 1.46 -3.68
N LYS A 110 14.80 2.52 -4.07
CA LYS A 110 13.73 3.10 -3.24
C LYS A 110 12.60 2.10 -3.02
N GLY A 111 12.20 1.38 -4.05
CA GLY A 111 11.19 0.33 -3.94
C GLY A 111 11.63 -0.77 -2.96
N LEU A 112 12.88 -1.19 -3.05
CA LEU A 112 13.45 -2.18 -2.13
C LEU A 112 13.48 -1.66 -0.69
N LYS A 113 13.89 -0.42 -0.48
CA LYS A 113 13.89 0.20 0.84
C LYS A 113 12.49 0.20 1.44
N GLY A 114 11.50 0.60 0.67
CA GLY A 114 10.10 0.61 1.12
C GLY A 114 9.64 -0.79 1.52
N MET A 115 9.94 -1.80 0.69
CA MET A 115 9.60 -3.18 1.00
C MET A 115 10.21 -3.65 2.33
N ILE A 116 11.46 -3.29 2.59
CA ILE A 116 12.15 -3.64 3.85
C ILE A 116 11.49 -2.97 5.04
N LEU A 117 11.17 -1.67 4.93
CA LEU A 117 10.53 -0.92 6.02
C LEU A 117 9.16 -1.48 6.38
N TRP A 118 8.41 -1.98 5.41
CA TRP A 118 7.06 -2.52 5.63
C TRP A 118 7.06 -3.98 6.07
N THR A 119 8.18 -4.67 5.99
CA THR A 119 8.28 -6.05 6.47
C THR A 119 8.49 -6.10 7.97
#